data_c68b46d54276e0305be9d9e4da11ba0e
#
_entry.id   c68b46d54276e0305be9d9e4da11ba0e
#
_cell.length_a   1.000
_cell.length_b   1.000
_cell.length_c   1.000
_cell.angle_alpha   90.00
_cell.angle_beta   90.00
_cell.angle_gamma   90.00
#
_symmetry.space_group_name_H-M   'P 1'
#
loop_
_entity.id
_entity.type
_entity.pdbx_description
1 polymer ?
#
loop_
_entity_poly.entity_id
_entity_poly.type
_entity_poly.pdbx_seq_one_letter_code
_entity_poly.pdbx_strand_id
1 'polypeptide(L)'
;MGEKFSNASESEILEFHKKVADNVRKFRESAGISQLDLALEIGIKSVAFYSNCENLRYGKHFNLEHIDKISKALNINIKELFG
;
A
#
# COMPACT_ATOMS: atom_id res chain seq x y z
N MET A 1 -1.16 31.07 13.60
CA MET A 1 -0.44 30.42 13.58
C MET A 1 -0.53 29.44 13.01
N GLY A 2 -0.59 29.25 12.48
CA GLY A 2 -0.45 28.19 11.87
C GLY A 2 -0.20 27.09 12.70
N GLU A 3 -0.90 26.94 13.67
CA GLU A 3 -0.69 25.86 14.43
C GLU A 3 -0.82 24.66 13.66
N LYS A 4 0.11 23.81 13.69
CA LYS A 4 0.04 22.54 13.03
C LYS A 4 -0.22 21.47 14.02
N PHE A 5 -1.15 20.62 13.70
CA PHE A 5 -1.44 19.47 14.52
C PHE A 5 -0.62 18.25 14.09
N SER A 6 0.16 18.39 13.01
CA SER A 6 1.04 17.33 12.55
C SER A 6 2.37 17.95 12.13
N ASN A 7 3.46 17.29 12.46
CA ASN A 7 4.78 17.74 12.05
C ASN A 7 5.24 17.10 10.74
N ALA A 8 4.44 16.22 10.18
CA ALA A 8 4.84 15.53 8.95
C ALA A 8 4.66 16.46 7.75
N SER A 9 5.67 16.55 6.90
CA SER A 9 5.58 17.28 5.66
C SER A 9 4.96 16.40 4.58
N GLU A 10 4.57 17.00 3.45
CA GLU A 10 4.04 16.24 2.34
C GLU A 10 5.04 15.22 1.83
N SER A 11 6.34 15.59 1.79
CA SER A 11 7.35 14.65 1.31
C SER A 11 7.51 13.48 2.26
N GLU A 12 7.42 13.71 3.57
CA GLU A 12 7.48 12.62 4.54
C GLU A 12 6.31 11.68 4.41
N ILE A 13 5.12 12.23 4.17
CA ILE A 13 3.92 11.41 3.98
C ILE A 13 4.05 10.58 2.71
N LEU A 14 4.55 11.19 1.63
CA LEU A 14 4.76 10.47 0.38
C LEU A 14 5.78 9.35 0.56
N GLU A 15 6.87 9.60 1.27
CA GLU A 15 7.86 8.58 1.55
C GLU A 15 7.28 7.43 2.37
N PHE A 16 6.38 7.75 3.30
CA PHE A 16 5.72 6.72 4.07
C PHE A 16 4.87 5.83 3.16
N HIS A 17 4.07 6.44 2.27
CA HIS A 17 3.28 5.66 1.32
C HIS A 17 4.16 4.84 0.39
N LYS A 18 5.31 5.40 -0.02
CA LYS A 18 6.24 4.68 -0.87
C LYS A 18 6.80 3.45 -0.16
N LYS A 19 7.17 3.60 1.10
CA LYS A 19 7.66 2.47 1.89
C LYS A 19 6.62 1.37 1.97
N VAL A 20 5.37 1.73 2.26
CA VAL A 20 4.29 0.75 2.35
C VAL A 20 4.08 0.06 0.99
N ALA A 21 4.03 0.84 -0.09
CA ALA A 21 3.82 0.29 -1.43
C ALA A 21 4.97 -0.64 -1.83
N ASP A 22 6.21 -0.26 -1.53
CA ASP A 22 7.38 -1.09 -1.85
C ASP A 22 7.34 -2.39 -1.05
N ASN A 23 6.92 -2.33 0.22
CA ASN A 23 6.79 -3.53 1.04
C ASN A 23 5.68 -4.44 0.52
N VAL A 24 4.55 -3.88 0.11
CA VAL A 24 3.48 -4.67 -0.49
C VAL A 24 4.02 -5.42 -1.71
N ARG A 25 4.70 -4.71 -2.61
CA ARG A 25 5.27 -5.33 -3.81
C ARG A 25 6.22 -6.45 -3.44
N LYS A 26 7.11 -6.19 -2.50
CA LYS A 26 8.12 -7.17 -2.08
C LYS A 26 7.47 -8.45 -1.58
N PHE A 27 6.50 -8.34 -0.68
CA PHE A 27 5.85 -9.52 -0.13
C PHE A 27 4.96 -10.20 -1.14
N ARG A 28 4.30 -9.43 -2.02
CA ARG A 28 3.49 -10.00 -3.10
C ARG A 28 4.35 -10.82 -4.05
N GLU A 29 5.48 -10.26 -4.48
CA GLU A 29 6.39 -10.96 -5.40
C GLU A 29 7.02 -12.17 -4.75
N SER A 30 7.38 -12.07 -3.48
CA SER A 30 7.93 -13.21 -2.74
C SER A 30 6.92 -14.34 -2.64
N ALA A 31 5.64 -14.03 -2.59
CA ALA A 31 4.58 -15.03 -2.53
C ALA A 31 4.22 -15.56 -3.92
N GLY A 32 4.80 -15.01 -4.97
CA GLY A 32 4.50 -15.43 -6.34
C GLY A 32 3.12 -15.03 -6.83
N ILE A 33 2.55 -13.96 -6.27
CA ILE A 33 1.19 -13.54 -6.58
C ILE A 33 1.24 -12.34 -7.52
N SER A 34 0.41 -12.39 -8.58
CA SER A 34 0.33 -11.27 -9.53
C SER A 34 -0.45 -10.11 -8.93
N GLN A 35 -0.28 -8.92 -9.52
CA GLN A 35 -1.08 -7.77 -9.13
C GLN A 35 -2.57 -8.03 -9.29
N LEU A 36 -2.95 -8.70 -10.38
CA LEU A 36 -4.36 -9.01 -10.62
C LEU A 36 -4.92 -9.91 -9.51
N ASP A 37 -4.17 -10.97 -9.19
CA ASP A 37 -4.64 -11.92 -8.19
C ASP A 37 -4.78 -11.26 -6.83
N LEU A 38 -3.80 -10.45 -6.41
CA LEU A 38 -3.90 -9.79 -5.12
C LEU A 38 -5.02 -8.74 -5.13
N ALA A 39 -5.19 -8.02 -6.24
CA ALA A 39 -6.27 -7.05 -6.36
C ALA A 39 -7.63 -7.73 -6.13
N LEU A 40 -7.86 -8.85 -6.80
CA LEU A 40 -9.11 -9.58 -6.66
C LEU A 40 -9.30 -10.09 -5.24
N GLU A 41 -8.22 -10.58 -4.63
CA GLU A 41 -8.28 -11.12 -3.28
C GLU A 41 -8.71 -10.07 -2.26
N ILE A 42 -8.31 -8.83 -2.46
CA ILE A 42 -8.65 -7.75 -1.52
C ILE A 42 -9.85 -6.93 -1.98
N GLY A 43 -10.55 -7.40 -3.01
CA GLY A 43 -11.79 -6.75 -3.43
C GLY A 43 -11.63 -5.55 -4.36
N ILE A 44 -10.45 -5.36 -4.93
CA ILE A 44 -10.23 -4.31 -5.93
C ILE A 44 -10.49 -4.93 -7.29
N LYS A 45 -11.52 -4.42 -7.99
CA LYS A 45 -11.93 -5.00 -9.25
C LYS A 45 -11.11 -4.53 -10.45
N SER A 46 -10.31 -3.48 -10.28
CA SER A 46 -9.51 -2.94 -11.35
C SER A 46 -8.04 -3.15 -11.05
N VAL A 47 -7.36 -3.95 -11.88
CA VAL A 47 -5.93 -4.14 -11.73
C VAL A 47 -5.18 -2.85 -12.00
N ALA A 48 -5.73 -1.98 -12.84
CA ALA A 48 -5.12 -0.67 -13.10
C ALA A 48 -5.12 0.18 -11.83
N PHE A 49 -6.22 0.18 -11.08
CA PHE A 49 -6.27 0.92 -9.82
C PHE A 49 -5.27 0.33 -8.82
N TYR A 50 -5.22 -0.99 -8.71
CA TYR A 50 -4.24 -1.63 -7.83
C TYR A 50 -2.82 -1.23 -8.21
N SER A 51 -2.50 -1.30 -9.50
CA SER A 51 -1.17 -0.94 -9.98
C SER A 51 -0.83 0.52 -9.67
N ASN A 52 -1.82 1.41 -9.81
CA ASN A 52 -1.60 2.81 -9.48
C ASN A 52 -1.28 2.99 -7.99
N CYS A 53 -1.92 2.23 -7.12
CA CYS A 53 -1.65 2.28 -5.68
C CYS A 53 -0.25 1.77 -5.38
N GLU A 54 0.15 0.64 -5.98
CA GLU A 54 1.46 0.06 -5.73
C GLU A 54 2.59 0.93 -6.28
N ASN A 55 2.30 1.73 -7.29
CA ASN A 55 3.28 2.61 -7.92
C ASN A 55 3.06 4.08 -7.59
N LEU A 56 2.09 4.39 -6.75
CA LEU A 56 1.77 5.76 -6.31
C LEU A 56 1.48 6.69 -7.49
N ARG A 57 0.82 6.17 -8.54
CA ARG A 57 0.47 7.00 -9.70
C ARG A 57 -0.81 7.76 -9.43
N TYR A 58 -0.86 8.96 -9.99
CA TYR A 58 -2.06 9.79 -9.94
C TYR A 58 -2.54 10.06 -8.51
N GLY A 59 -1.59 10.15 -7.57
CA GLY A 59 -1.94 10.39 -6.17
C GLY A 59 -2.62 9.21 -5.49
N LYS A 60 -2.65 8.04 -6.13
CA LYS A 60 -3.28 6.87 -5.51
C LYS A 60 -2.32 6.20 -4.54
N HIS A 61 -2.88 5.63 -3.49
CA HIS A 61 -2.12 4.83 -2.52
C HIS A 61 -3.09 3.89 -1.84
N PHE A 62 -2.52 2.87 -1.17
CA PHE A 62 -3.36 1.94 -0.42
C PHE A 62 -3.92 2.63 0.82
N ASN A 63 -5.20 2.40 1.11
CA ASN A 63 -5.81 2.90 2.33
C ASN A 63 -5.67 1.84 3.44
N LEU A 64 -6.13 2.16 4.62
CA LEU A 64 -5.97 1.25 5.77
C LEU A 64 -6.70 -0.08 5.57
N GLU A 65 -7.87 -0.04 4.94
CA GLU A 65 -8.60 -1.27 4.68
C GLU A 65 -7.84 -2.16 3.70
N HIS A 66 -7.25 -1.55 2.66
CA HIS A 66 -6.42 -2.30 1.72
C HIS A 66 -5.24 -2.95 2.44
N ILE A 67 -4.57 -2.19 3.31
CA ILE A 67 -3.39 -2.69 4.03
C ILE A 67 -3.77 -3.88 4.92
N ASP A 68 -4.88 -3.80 5.62
CA ASP A 68 -5.33 -4.91 6.45
C ASP A 68 -5.60 -6.16 5.61
N LYS A 69 -6.33 -5.99 4.52
CA LYS A 69 -6.67 -7.10 3.64
C LYS A 69 -5.43 -7.70 2.97
N ILE A 70 -4.48 -6.84 2.57
CA ILE A 70 -3.23 -7.31 1.96
C ILE A 70 -2.45 -8.16 2.95
N SER A 71 -2.33 -7.72 4.20
CA SER A 71 -1.58 -8.48 5.20
C SER A 71 -2.20 -9.86 5.40
N LYS A 72 -3.52 -9.93 5.40
CA LYS A 72 -4.22 -11.21 5.56
C LYS A 72 -4.08 -12.09 4.32
N ALA A 73 -4.22 -11.50 3.14
CA ALA A 73 -4.07 -12.25 1.89
C ALA A 73 -2.66 -12.81 1.73
N LEU A 74 -1.65 -12.08 2.16
CA LEU A 74 -0.26 -12.50 2.06
C LEU A 74 0.18 -13.29 3.29
N ASN A 75 -0.68 -13.42 4.30
CA ASN A 75 -0.39 -14.14 5.53
C ASN A 75 0.87 -13.62 6.21
N ILE A 76 0.97 -12.31 6.34
CA ILE A 76 2.06 -11.66 7.03
C ILE A 76 1.52 -10.79 8.15
N ASN A 77 2.38 -10.46 9.11
CA ASN A 77 2.01 -9.51 10.15
C ASN A 77 1.93 -8.13 9.51
N ILE A 78 0.85 -7.40 9.79
CA ILE A 78 0.63 -6.09 9.19
C ILE A 78 1.80 -5.13 9.47
N LYS A 79 2.50 -5.32 10.58
CA LYS A 79 3.64 -4.46 10.92
C LYS A 79 4.75 -4.54 9.87
N GLU A 80 4.85 -5.65 9.17
CA GLU A 80 5.89 -5.81 8.16
C GLU A 80 5.68 -4.88 6.97
N LEU A 81 4.46 -4.41 6.76
CA LEU A 81 4.18 -3.46 5.68
C LEU A 81 4.64 -2.06 6.05
N PHE A 82 4.83 -1.77 7.32
CA PHE A 82 5.24 -0.45 7.79
C PHE A 82 6.74 -0.38 8.14
N GLY A 83 7.38 -1.50 8.16
CA GLY A 83 8.81 -1.59 8.45
C GLY A 83 9.63 -1.58 7.23
#